data_7b299faf62d90b9d622bd7aa71673f11
#
_entry.id   7b299faf62d90b9d622bd7aa71673f11
#
_cell.length_a   1.000
_cell.length_b   1.000
_cell.length_c   1.000
_cell.angle_alpha   90.00
_cell.angle_beta   90.00
_cell.angle_gamma   90.00
#
_symmetry.space_group_name_H-M   'P 1'
#
loop_
_entity.id
_entity.type
_entity.pdbx_description
1 polymer ?
#
loop_
_entity_poly.entity_id
_entity_poly.type
_entity_poly.pdbx_seq_one_letter_code
_entity_poly.pdbx_strand_id
1 'polypeptide(L)'
;MGSYAFALVAPATRGLSLAITRHLLHNTKLQVFATHRSDNPNIVREHILAPLQDVDPNRLHLLPLELTSEESIAAAAQALSKAVPKNGKPYLHTAFFSGGVLHPERQPGDLLLKNIHETFGINVISHLLMVKHFSPFLPTSGSLSASPDAPALSKWIHVSARVGSISDNHLGGWYSYRASKAALNQVIRTFDIYLKQKKLPAICFGIHPGTVKTDLSREFWEGVPKDKLFEPSYAAEKVMQVVQGLNEKHRGKVWDWAGKEVPS
;
A
#
# COMPACT_ATOMS: atom_id res chain seq x y z
N MET A 1 -25.46 13.56 9.58
CA MET A 1 -24.01 13.81 9.61
C MET A 1 -23.35 12.82 8.68
N GLY A 2 -22.66 13.30 7.62
CA GLY A 2 -21.99 12.42 6.65
C GLY A 2 -20.81 11.67 7.27
N SER A 3 -20.53 10.47 6.76
CA SER A 3 -19.32 9.73 7.14
C SER A 3 -18.08 10.41 6.51
N TYR A 4 -16.99 10.49 7.26
CA TYR A 4 -15.73 11.05 6.78
C TYR A 4 -14.81 9.91 6.29
N ALA A 5 -14.83 9.69 5.00
CA ALA A 5 -13.98 8.70 4.35
C ALA A 5 -12.60 9.30 4.01
N PHE A 6 -11.52 8.57 4.25
CA PHE A 6 -10.17 9.01 3.91
C PHE A 6 -9.32 7.87 3.35
N ALA A 7 -8.23 8.24 2.68
CA ALA A 7 -7.22 7.32 2.20
C ALA A 7 -5.92 7.49 2.97
N LEU A 8 -5.14 6.41 3.11
CA LEU A 8 -3.80 6.39 3.67
C LEU A 8 -2.84 5.75 2.68
N VAL A 9 -1.72 6.41 2.39
CA VAL A 9 -0.64 5.87 1.55
C VAL A 9 0.66 5.88 2.35
N ALA A 10 1.30 4.72 2.52
CA ALA A 10 2.52 4.56 3.29
C ALA A 10 3.52 3.57 2.63
N PRO A 11 4.74 4.03 2.28
CA PRO A 11 5.19 5.41 2.14
C PRO A 11 4.54 6.10 0.93
N ALA A 12 4.62 7.45 0.81
CA ALA A 12 3.87 8.18 -0.23
C ALA A 12 4.71 9.09 -1.14
N THR A 13 6.03 9.17 -0.93
CA THR A 13 6.84 10.27 -1.48
C THR A 13 7.65 9.93 -2.73
N ARG A 14 7.61 8.68 -3.23
CA ARG A 14 8.40 8.27 -4.41
C ARG A 14 7.75 7.10 -5.18
N GLY A 15 8.16 6.93 -6.44
CA GLY A 15 7.81 5.81 -7.29
C GLY A 15 6.30 5.58 -7.42
N LEU A 16 5.89 4.32 -7.35
CA LEU A 16 4.48 3.93 -7.45
C LEU A 16 3.59 4.62 -6.40
N SER A 17 4.07 4.72 -5.18
CA SER A 17 3.29 5.28 -4.07
C SER A 17 3.00 6.76 -4.24
N LEU A 18 3.96 7.53 -4.76
CA LEU A 18 3.75 8.94 -5.12
C LEU A 18 2.69 9.05 -6.22
N ALA A 19 2.78 8.18 -7.24
CA ALA A 19 1.80 8.15 -8.33
C ALA A 19 0.40 7.77 -7.82
N ILE A 20 0.28 6.81 -6.90
CA ILE A 20 -0.99 6.45 -6.22
C ILE A 20 -1.53 7.63 -5.40
N THR A 21 -0.68 8.32 -4.64
CA THR A 21 -1.08 9.51 -3.86
C THR A 21 -1.67 10.59 -4.76
N ARG A 22 -1.00 10.88 -5.87
CA ARG A 22 -1.47 11.83 -6.89
C ARG A 22 -2.76 11.37 -7.55
N HIS A 23 -2.86 10.08 -7.89
CA HIS A 23 -4.08 9.50 -8.47
C HIS A 23 -5.28 9.66 -7.52
N LEU A 24 -5.11 9.38 -6.23
CA LEU A 24 -6.18 9.55 -5.24
C LEU A 24 -6.60 11.02 -5.09
N LEU A 25 -5.66 11.95 -5.06
CA LEU A 25 -5.94 13.38 -5.00
C LEU A 25 -6.67 13.88 -6.24
N HIS A 26 -6.31 13.40 -7.44
CA HIS A 26 -6.89 13.85 -8.70
C HIS A 26 -8.25 13.19 -8.99
N ASN A 27 -8.37 11.87 -8.77
CA ASN A 27 -9.52 11.09 -9.23
C ASN A 27 -10.57 10.79 -8.16
N THR A 28 -10.37 11.27 -6.92
CA THR A 28 -11.33 11.08 -5.82
C THR A 28 -11.55 12.38 -5.07
N LYS A 29 -12.55 12.40 -4.18
CA LYS A 29 -12.78 13.50 -3.23
C LYS A 29 -12.31 13.14 -1.81
N LEU A 30 -11.59 12.02 -1.63
CA LEU A 30 -11.09 11.61 -0.33
C LEU A 30 -10.06 12.59 0.24
N GLN A 31 -10.04 12.73 1.55
CA GLN A 31 -8.88 13.26 2.25
C GLN A 31 -7.76 12.23 2.14
N VAL A 32 -6.55 12.64 1.82
CA VAL A 32 -5.41 11.74 1.59
C VAL A 32 -4.33 11.97 2.64
N PHE A 33 -4.13 11.00 3.49
CA PHE A 33 -3.03 10.97 4.44
C PHE A 33 -1.82 10.29 3.76
N ALA A 34 -0.74 11.06 3.58
CA ALA A 34 0.47 10.63 2.89
C ALA A 34 1.65 10.62 3.86
N THR A 35 2.33 9.48 3.99
CA THR A 35 3.45 9.38 4.93
C THR A 35 4.78 9.74 4.29
N HIS A 36 5.69 10.31 5.08
CA HIS A 36 7.02 10.76 4.65
C HIS A 36 8.07 10.61 5.75
N ARG A 37 9.35 10.70 5.34
CA ARG A 37 10.52 10.70 6.25
C ARG A 37 11.30 12.02 6.23
N SER A 38 10.81 13.02 5.50
CA SER A 38 11.50 14.31 5.37
C SER A 38 11.31 15.14 6.61
N ASP A 39 12.34 15.86 7.03
CA ASP A 39 12.28 16.87 8.09
C ASP A 39 11.56 18.15 7.65
N ASN A 40 11.37 18.33 6.32
CA ASN A 40 10.64 19.47 5.77
C ASN A 40 9.35 19.04 5.06
N PRO A 41 8.20 19.10 5.75
CA PRO A 41 6.90 18.72 5.18
C PRO A 41 6.46 19.63 4.01
N ASN A 42 6.92 20.89 3.94
CA ASN A 42 6.54 21.78 2.85
C ASN A 42 7.14 21.33 1.51
N ILE A 43 8.39 20.87 1.49
CA ILE A 43 9.00 20.29 0.30
C ILE A 43 8.24 19.03 -0.15
N VAL A 44 7.80 18.20 0.80
CA VAL A 44 7.01 17.01 0.49
C VAL A 44 5.66 17.38 -0.12
N ARG A 45 4.99 18.38 0.48
CA ARG A 45 3.70 18.89 -0.01
C ARG A 45 3.82 19.41 -1.44
N GLU A 46 4.80 20.27 -1.69
CA GLU A 46 5.07 20.81 -3.00
C GLU A 46 5.38 19.70 -4.00
N HIS A 47 6.27 18.77 -3.64
CA HIS A 47 6.62 17.64 -4.50
C HIS A 47 5.40 16.79 -4.89
N ILE A 48 4.47 16.54 -3.98
CA ILE A 48 3.26 15.76 -4.29
C ILE A 48 2.31 16.57 -5.19
N LEU A 49 2.10 17.85 -4.89
CA LEU A 49 1.07 18.68 -5.53
C LEU A 49 1.50 19.34 -6.85
N ALA A 50 2.80 19.62 -7.03
CA ALA A 50 3.29 20.40 -8.18
C ALA A 50 2.75 20.00 -9.57
N PRO A 51 2.62 18.70 -9.93
CA PRO A 51 2.09 18.32 -11.24
C PRO A 51 0.57 18.24 -11.30
N LEU A 52 -0.14 18.50 -10.20
CA LEU A 52 -1.59 18.36 -10.13
C LEU A 52 -2.27 19.70 -10.41
N GLN A 53 -3.27 19.68 -11.29
CA GLN A 53 -4.15 20.82 -11.56
C GLN A 53 -5.54 20.51 -11.00
N ASP A 54 -6.26 21.56 -10.60
CA ASP A 54 -7.64 21.49 -10.11
C ASP A 54 -7.86 20.58 -8.90
N VAL A 55 -6.83 20.45 -8.05
CA VAL A 55 -6.86 19.66 -6.80
C VAL A 55 -6.85 20.62 -5.60
N ASP A 56 -7.82 20.45 -4.68
CA ASP A 56 -7.80 21.16 -3.41
C ASP A 56 -6.60 20.69 -2.54
N PRO A 57 -5.60 21.55 -2.29
CA PRO A 57 -4.41 21.19 -1.55
C PRO A 57 -4.70 20.86 -0.06
N ASN A 58 -5.84 21.28 0.47
CA ASN A 58 -6.24 21.02 1.85
C ASN A 58 -6.64 19.56 2.07
N ARG A 59 -6.87 18.80 0.99
CA ARG A 59 -7.11 17.35 1.08
C ARG A 59 -5.86 16.53 1.32
N LEU A 60 -4.66 17.09 1.19
CA LEU A 60 -3.40 16.41 1.46
C LEU A 60 -2.96 16.65 2.90
N HIS A 61 -2.89 15.59 3.69
CA HIS A 61 -2.38 15.57 5.06
C HIS A 61 -1.08 14.77 5.11
N LEU A 62 -0.03 15.37 5.67
CA LEU A 62 1.28 14.72 5.76
C LEU A 62 1.48 14.13 7.16
N LEU A 63 1.99 12.91 7.22
CA LEU A 63 2.28 12.18 8.44
C LEU A 63 3.75 11.74 8.43
N PRO A 64 4.60 12.23 9.34
CA PRO A 64 5.94 11.67 9.51
C PRO A 64 5.86 10.19 9.90
N LEU A 65 6.59 9.32 9.19
CA LEU A 65 6.59 7.89 9.45
C LEU A 65 7.85 7.21 8.91
N GLU A 66 8.56 6.53 9.83
CA GLU A 66 9.66 5.61 9.50
C GLU A 66 9.19 4.16 9.66
N LEU A 67 9.27 3.38 8.57
CA LEU A 67 8.76 2.00 8.53
C LEU A 67 9.48 1.03 9.47
N THR A 68 10.71 1.33 9.83
CA THR A 68 11.56 0.48 10.67
C THR A 68 11.44 0.81 12.16
N SER A 69 10.61 1.80 12.54
CA SER A 69 10.34 2.19 13.93
C SER A 69 8.87 2.04 14.27
N GLU A 70 8.56 1.15 15.21
CA GLU A 70 7.19 1.00 15.72
C GLU A 70 6.70 2.27 16.40
N GLU A 71 7.57 2.98 17.13
CA GLU A 71 7.25 4.24 17.79
C GLU A 71 6.81 5.30 16.77
N SER A 72 7.53 5.38 15.64
CA SER A 72 7.19 6.28 14.54
C SER A 72 5.83 5.94 13.91
N ILE A 73 5.57 4.65 13.68
CA ILE A 73 4.29 4.16 13.14
C ILE A 73 3.15 4.46 14.10
N ALA A 74 3.35 4.22 15.40
CA ALA A 74 2.36 4.53 16.44
C ALA A 74 2.08 6.04 16.53
N ALA A 75 3.12 6.87 16.46
CA ALA A 75 3.00 8.33 16.47
C ALA A 75 2.22 8.84 15.24
N ALA A 76 2.48 8.28 14.06
CA ALA A 76 1.72 8.59 12.84
C ALA A 76 0.23 8.23 12.97
N ALA A 77 -0.09 7.07 13.56
CA ALA A 77 -1.47 6.67 13.82
C ALA A 77 -2.16 7.60 14.83
N GLN A 78 -1.45 8.05 15.88
CA GLN A 78 -1.97 9.04 16.83
C GLN A 78 -2.20 10.40 16.16
N ALA A 79 -1.28 10.85 15.31
CA ALA A 79 -1.43 12.10 14.55
C ALA A 79 -2.65 12.03 13.61
N LEU A 80 -2.84 10.91 12.90
CA LEU A 80 -4.02 10.66 12.09
C LEU A 80 -5.29 10.73 12.94
N SER A 81 -5.33 10.08 14.11
CA SER A 81 -6.48 10.10 15.03
C SER A 81 -6.85 11.51 15.50
N LYS A 82 -5.86 12.41 15.62
CA LYS A 82 -6.10 13.81 15.97
C LYS A 82 -6.57 14.65 14.79
N ALA A 83 -6.15 14.31 13.58
CA ALA A 83 -6.45 15.06 12.36
C ALA A 83 -7.85 14.75 11.79
N VAL A 84 -8.37 13.52 12.00
CA VAL A 84 -9.72 13.17 11.55
C VAL A 84 -10.79 13.77 12.47
N PRO A 85 -11.95 14.20 11.92
CA PRO A 85 -13.03 14.78 12.72
C PRO A 85 -13.55 13.79 13.77
N LYS A 86 -13.71 14.29 15.00
CA LYS A 86 -14.33 13.49 16.08
C LYS A 86 -15.83 13.25 15.86
N ASN A 87 -16.49 14.18 15.17
CA ASN A 87 -17.90 14.12 14.83
C ASN A 87 -18.05 13.66 13.38
N GLY A 88 -18.72 12.51 13.11
CA GLY A 88 -18.97 12.06 11.75
C GLY A 88 -18.44 10.66 11.42
N LYS A 89 -18.01 9.87 12.40
CA LYS A 89 -17.54 8.48 12.22
C LYS A 89 -16.50 8.36 11.08
N PRO A 90 -15.30 8.92 11.24
CA PRO A 90 -14.25 8.82 10.23
C PRO A 90 -13.85 7.35 10.03
N TYR A 91 -13.58 6.96 8.79
CA TYR A 91 -13.11 5.62 8.49
C TYR A 91 -12.13 5.59 7.34
N LEU A 92 -11.21 4.65 7.42
CA LEU A 92 -10.21 4.37 6.40
C LEU A 92 -10.88 3.64 5.23
N HIS A 93 -11.12 4.38 4.14
CA HIS A 93 -11.73 3.87 2.91
C HIS A 93 -10.73 3.07 2.07
N THR A 94 -9.52 3.62 1.89
CA THR A 94 -8.46 2.99 1.09
C THR A 94 -7.14 3.13 1.82
N ALA A 95 -6.52 2.00 2.18
CA ALA A 95 -5.16 1.95 2.70
C ALA A 95 -4.23 1.34 1.66
N PHE A 96 -3.11 2.00 1.37
CA PHE A 96 -2.13 1.53 0.39
C PHE A 96 -0.75 1.45 1.04
N PHE A 97 -0.28 0.23 1.31
CA PHE A 97 1.00 -0.04 1.95
C PHE A 97 1.98 -0.62 0.95
N SER A 98 3.00 0.14 0.61
CA SER A 98 3.93 -0.16 -0.48
C SER A 98 5.40 -0.19 -0.05
N GLY A 99 5.67 -0.21 1.25
CA GLY A 99 7.02 -0.39 1.77
C GLY A 99 7.68 -1.63 1.18
N GLY A 100 8.89 -1.45 0.63
CA GLY A 100 9.60 -2.57 0.06
C GLY A 100 11.04 -2.23 -0.29
N VAL A 101 11.93 -3.19 -0.07
CA VAL A 101 13.33 -3.18 -0.46
C VAL A 101 13.68 -4.51 -1.10
N LEU A 102 14.59 -4.49 -2.05
CA LEU A 102 15.12 -5.65 -2.75
C LEU A 102 16.64 -5.61 -2.74
N HIS A 103 17.27 -6.63 -2.18
CA HIS A 103 18.68 -6.95 -2.34
C HIS A 103 18.75 -8.15 -3.29
N PRO A 104 19.35 -8.00 -4.49
CA PRO A 104 19.40 -9.06 -5.49
C PRO A 104 20.45 -10.12 -5.11
N GLU A 105 20.00 -11.25 -4.59
CA GLU A 105 20.83 -12.41 -4.30
C GLU A 105 20.68 -13.43 -5.42
N ARG A 106 21.76 -13.71 -6.16
CA ARG A 106 21.75 -14.65 -7.30
C ARG A 106 22.03 -16.09 -6.86
N GLN A 107 22.84 -16.27 -5.82
CA GLN A 107 23.28 -17.55 -5.30
C GLN A 107 23.30 -17.52 -3.76
N PRO A 108 23.33 -18.69 -3.06
CA PRO A 108 23.33 -18.72 -1.61
C PRO A 108 24.46 -17.94 -0.94
N GLY A 109 25.65 -17.85 -1.60
CA GLY A 109 26.77 -17.09 -1.09
C GLY A 109 26.59 -15.57 -1.03
N ASP A 110 25.58 -15.04 -1.71
CA ASP A 110 25.28 -13.59 -1.74
C ASP A 110 24.45 -13.17 -0.52
N LEU A 111 23.96 -14.12 0.28
CA LEU A 111 23.14 -13.87 1.45
C LEU A 111 23.94 -13.15 2.55
N LEU A 112 23.49 -11.94 2.88
CA LEU A 112 24.05 -11.15 3.99
C LEU A 112 22.97 -10.96 5.07
N LEU A 113 23.29 -11.33 6.31
CA LEU A 113 22.36 -11.24 7.43
C LEU A 113 21.78 -9.83 7.58
N LYS A 114 22.59 -8.78 7.39
CA LYS A 114 22.13 -7.38 7.41
C LYS A 114 21.02 -7.12 6.38
N ASN A 115 21.21 -7.60 5.15
CA ASN A 115 20.24 -7.40 4.06
C ASN A 115 18.96 -8.20 4.30
N ILE A 116 19.09 -9.42 4.87
CA ILE A 116 17.95 -10.24 5.26
C ILE A 116 17.12 -9.51 6.32
N HIS A 117 17.77 -8.99 7.38
CA HIS A 117 17.09 -8.23 8.43
C HIS A 117 16.37 -6.99 7.87
N GLU A 118 17.02 -6.21 7.02
CA GLU A 118 16.41 -5.04 6.39
C GLU A 118 15.22 -5.45 5.52
N THR A 119 15.36 -6.51 4.71
CA THR A 119 14.31 -7.02 3.84
C THR A 119 13.08 -7.44 4.65
N PHE A 120 13.24 -8.24 5.69
CA PHE A 120 12.13 -8.65 6.54
C PHE A 120 11.58 -7.50 7.37
N GLY A 121 12.42 -6.61 7.88
CA GLY A 121 12.03 -5.41 8.61
C GLY A 121 11.06 -4.54 7.79
N ILE A 122 11.44 -4.24 6.54
CA ILE A 122 10.63 -3.37 5.68
C ILE A 122 9.49 -4.13 5.00
N ASN A 123 9.75 -5.32 4.43
CA ASN A 123 8.75 -6.00 3.58
C ASN A 123 7.69 -6.77 4.37
N VAL A 124 7.94 -7.07 5.66
CA VAL A 124 7.06 -7.92 6.49
C VAL A 124 6.69 -7.23 7.79
N ILE A 125 7.69 -6.91 8.64
CA ILE A 125 7.43 -6.40 9.99
C ILE A 125 6.71 -5.06 9.93
N SER A 126 7.14 -4.14 9.06
CA SER A 126 6.46 -2.86 8.90
C SER A 126 4.99 -3.04 8.52
N HIS A 127 4.68 -3.98 7.63
CA HIS A 127 3.31 -4.28 7.22
C HIS A 127 2.45 -4.85 8.35
N LEU A 128 3.01 -5.69 9.22
CA LEU A 128 2.35 -6.16 10.45
C LEU A 128 2.07 -5.00 11.41
N LEU A 129 3.04 -4.10 11.59
CA LEU A 129 2.87 -2.91 12.42
C LEU A 129 1.84 -1.94 11.85
N MET A 130 1.76 -1.78 10.52
CA MET A 130 0.67 -1.04 9.88
C MET A 130 -0.70 -1.67 10.20
N VAL A 131 -0.82 -2.99 10.16
CA VAL A 131 -2.05 -3.68 10.58
C VAL A 131 -2.38 -3.36 12.04
N LYS A 132 -1.38 -3.47 12.94
CA LYS A 132 -1.57 -3.19 14.38
C LYS A 132 -2.10 -1.78 14.63
N HIS A 133 -1.46 -0.75 14.06
CA HIS A 133 -1.69 0.63 14.44
C HIS A 133 -2.78 1.33 13.63
N PHE A 134 -3.06 0.89 12.39
CA PHE A 134 -4.06 1.53 11.51
C PHE A 134 -5.35 0.74 11.34
N SER A 135 -5.43 -0.54 11.73
CA SER A 135 -6.69 -1.29 11.69
C SER A 135 -7.82 -0.69 12.55
N PRO A 136 -7.55 0.04 13.65
CA PRO A 136 -8.62 0.72 14.40
C PRO A 136 -9.39 1.77 13.61
N PHE A 137 -8.86 2.25 12.48
CA PHE A 137 -9.53 3.19 11.60
C PHE A 137 -10.43 2.52 10.55
N LEU A 138 -10.50 1.21 10.53
CA LEU A 138 -11.39 0.47 9.62
C LEU A 138 -12.86 0.76 9.95
N PRO A 139 -13.73 0.75 8.94
CA PRO A 139 -15.15 1.02 9.15
C PRO A 139 -15.79 -0.08 9.99
N THR A 140 -16.74 0.34 10.81
CA THR A 140 -17.72 -0.55 11.42
C THR A 140 -19.01 -0.57 10.59
N SER A 141 -19.88 -1.53 10.79
CA SER A 141 -21.17 -1.61 10.10
C SER A 141 -21.97 -0.29 10.19
N GLY A 142 -21.85 0.44 11.31
CA GLY A 142 -22.52 1.73 11.49
C GLY A 142 -21.83 2.92 10.79
N SER A 143 -20.59 2.77 10.30
CA SER A 143 -19.90 3.84 9.58
C SER A 143 -20.35 3.95 8.12
N LEU A 144 -20.69 2.82 7.49
CA LEU A 144 -21.06 2.76 6.07
C LEU A 144 -22.53 3.08 5.80
N SER A 145 -23.41 2.87 6.79
CA SER A 145 -24.84 3.15 6.64
C SER A 145 -25.21 4.64 6.57
N ALA A 146 -24.24 5.54 6.77
CA ALA A 146 -24.47 6.97 6.86
C ALA A 146 -24.37 7.74 5.53
N SER A 147 -23.97 7.10 4.43
CA SER A 147 -23.88 7.74 3.11
C SER A 147 -24.37 6.80 2.00
N PRO A 148 -25.35 7.22 1.19
CA PRO A 148 -25.80 6.46 0.02
C PRO A 148 -24.70 6.25 -1.04
N ASP A 149 -23.70 7.14 -1.08
CA ASP A 149 -22.59 7.14 -2.02
C ASP A 149 -21.32 6.47 -1.45
N ALA A 150 -21.36 5.95 -0.22
CA ALA A 150 -20.20 5.28 0.35
C ALA A 150 -19.99 3.94 -0.36
N PRO A 151 -18.78 3.65 -0.86
CA PRO A 151 -18.48 2.35 -1.44
C PRO A 151 -18.68 1.25 -0.39
N ALA A 152 -19.27 0.15 -0.81
CA ALA A 152 -19.73 -0.93 0.05
C ALA A 152 -18.63 -1.61 0.89
N LEU A 153 -17.32 -1.40 0.57
CA LEU A 153 -16.19 -2.04 1.23
C LEU A 153 -14.96 -1.13 1.29
N SER A 154 -14.36 -1.03 2.45
CA SER A 154 -13.00 -0.50 2.58
C SER A 154 -11.97 -1.46 1.98
N LYS A 155 -10.92 -0.90 1.38
CA LYS A 155 -9.86 -1.65 0.71
C LYS A 155 -8.53 -1.45 1.42
N TRP A 156 -8.02 -2.53 1.97
CA TRP A 156 -6.71 -2.59 2.61
C TRP A 156 -5.74 -3.31 1.68
N ILE A 157 -4.78 -2.56 1.13
CA ILE A 157 -3.94 -3.01 0.03
C ILE A 157 -2.49 -3.06 0.46
N HIS A 158 -1.85 -4.21 0.25
CA HIS A 158 -0.40 -4.34 0.37
C HIS A 158 0.22 -4.52 -1.02
N VAL A 159 1.29 -3.78 -1.33
CA VAL A 159 2.06 -4.02 -2.54
C VAL A 159 2.94 -5.25 -2.33
N SER A 160 2.51 -6.35 -2.92
CA SER A 160 3.25 -7.59 -2.98
C SER A 160 3.95 -7.73 -4.34
N ALA A 161 4.38 -8.92 -4.67
CA ALA A 161 5.02 -9.22 -5.94
C ALA A 161 4.73 -10.67 -6.36
N ARG A 162 4.67 -10.92 -7.68
CA ARG A 162 4.53 -12.27 -8.25
C ARG A 162 5.59 -13.23 -7.72
N VAL A 163 6.80 -12.74 -7.48
CA VAL A 163 7.91 -13.55 -6.94
C VAL A 163 7.70 -14.05 -5.52
N GLY A 164 6.67 -13.57 -4.81
CA GLY A 164 6.21 -14.11 -3.53
C GLY A 164 5.35 -15.37 -3.65
N SER A 165 4.97 -15.76 -4.86
CA SER A 165 4.29 -17.03 -5.13
C SER A 165 5.30 -18.19 -5.03
N ILE A 166 4.96 -19.22 -4.27
CA ILE A 166 5.78 -20.44 -4.14
C ILE A 166 5.59 -21.30 -5.38
N SER A 167 4.35 -21.46 -5.83
CA SER A 167 4.03 -22.32 -6.97
C SER A 167 4.48 -21.74 -8.33
N ASP A 168 4.62 -20.42 -8.45
CA ASP A 168 5.09 -19.70 -9.65
C ASP A 168 6.62 -19.45 -9.64
N ASN A 169 7.35 -20.01 -8.67
CA ASN A 169 8.80 -19.84 -8.55
C ASN A 169 9.57 -20.82 -9.42
N HIS A 170 9.76 -20.49 -10.68
CA HIS A 170 10.52 -21.30 -11.64
C HIS A 170 11.96 -20.80 -11.86
N LEU A 171 12.29 -19.58 -11.40
CA LEU A 171 13.57 -18.94 -11.68
C LEU A 171 14.57 -18.98 -10.51
N GLY A 172 14.09 -19.13 -9.28
CA GLY A 172 14.94 -19.02 -8.09
C GLY A 172 15.54 -17.62 -7.91
N GLY A 173 16.66 -17.52 -7.18
CA GLY A 173 17.31 -16.26 -6.83
C GLY A 173 16.46 -15.37 -5.92
N TRP A 174 16.98 -14.21 -5.54
CA TRP A 174 16.31 -13.22 -4.68
C TRP A 174 15.73 -13.84 -3.41
N TYR A 175 16.52 -14.65 -2.73
CA TYR A 175 16.10 -15.52 -1.63
C TYR A 175 15.32 -14.76 -0.55
N SER A 176 15.93 -13.71 0.01
CA SER A 176 15.29 -12.93 1.06
C SER A 176 14.06 -12.16 0.55
N TYR A 177 14.12 -11.64 -0.67
CA TYR A 177 12.99 -10.91 -1.26
C TYR A 177 11.79 -11.82 -1.52
N ARG A 178 11.99 -12.98 -2.17
CA ARG A 178 10.93 -13.98 -2.39
C ARG A 178 10.33 -14.44 -1.08
N ALA A 179 11.17 -14.83 -0.13
CA ALA A 179 10.72 -15.27 1.20
C ALA A 179 9.91 -14.17 1.93
N SER A 180 10.36 -12.92 1.87
CA SER A 180 9.63 -11.81 2.48
C SER A 180 8.28 -11.53 1.80
N LYS A 181 8.19 -11.65 0.48
CA LYS A 181 6.92 -11.45 -0.23
C LYS A 181 5.96 -12.62 -0.04
N ALA A 182 6.46 -13.86 0.11
CA ALA A 182 5.64 -15.00 0.53
C ALA A 182 5.09 -14.80 1.96
N ALA A 183 5.93 -14.34 2.88
CA ALA A 183 5.50 -13.97 4.24
C ALA A 183 4.45 -12.85 4.22
N LEU A 184 4.63 -11.82 3.39
CA LEU A 184 3.64 -10.75 3.22
C LEU A 184 2.32 -11.29 2.66
N ASN A 185 2.34 -12.23 1.71
CA ASN A 185 1.13 -12.88 1.20
C ASN A 185 0.37 -13.60 2.32
N GLN A 186 1.09 -14.23 3.27
CA GLN A 186 0.49 -14.84 4.45
C GLN A 186 -0.12 -13.78 5.39
N VAL A 187 0.55 -12.64 5.60
CA VAL A 187 0.00 -11.51 6.39
C VAL A 187 -1.32 -11.03 5.78
N ILE A 188 -1.35 -10.81 4.46
CA ILE A 188 -2.55 -10.41 3.71
C ILE A 188 -3.70 -11.40 3.95
N ARG A 189 -3.43 -12.68 3.78
CA ARG A 189 -4.43 -13.74 3.97
C ARG A 189 -4.95 -13.79 5.39
N THR A 190 -4.06 -13.75 6.36
CA THR A 190 -4.40 -13.82 7.78
C THR A 190 -5.23 -12.62 8.21
N PHE A 191 -4.84 -11.42 7.82
CA PHE A 191 -5.57 -10.21 8.16
C PHE A 191 -6.96 -10.19 7.50
N ASP A 192 -7.07 -10.63 6.26
CA ASP A 192 -8.37 -10.72 5.59
C ASP A 192 -9.33 -11.70 6.28
N ILE A 193 -8.83 -12.84 6.76
CA ILE A 193 -9.64 -13.80 7.55
C ILE A 193 -10.13 -13.12 8.83
N TYR A 194 -9.28 -12.36 9.54
CA TYR A 194 -9.69 -11.58 10.70
C TYR A 194 -10.81 -10.59 10.37
N LEU A 195 -10.68 -9.81 9.28
CA LEU A 195 -11.72 -8.86 8.84
C LEU A 195 -13.06 -9.57 8.62
N LYS A 196 -13.03 -10.74 7.95
CA LYS A 196 -14.22 -11.56 7.70
C LYS A 196 -14.83 -12.07 8.99
N GLN A 197 -14.04 -12.64 9.92
CA GLN A 197 -14.50 -13.15 11.20
C GLN A 197 -15.15 -12.06 12.06
N LYS A 198 -14.58 -10.86 12.04
CA LYS A 198 -15.10 -9.68 12.75
C LYS A 198 -16.27 -9.00 12.02
N LYS A 199 -16.67 -9.50 10.85
CA LYS A 199 -17.72 -8.91 10.00
C LYS A 199 -17.49 -7.42 9.72
N LEU A 200 -16.23 -7.01 9.62
CA LEU A 200 -15.90 -5.64 9.25
C LEU A 200 -16.16 -5.45 7.75
N PRO A 201 -16.75 -4.31 7.33
CA PRO A 201 -17.01 -4.03 5.93
C PRO A 201 -15.71 -3.58 5.21
N ALA A 202 -14.74 -4.47 5.19
CA ALA A 202 -13.43 -4.27 4.62
C ALA A 202 -12.90 -5.57 4.02
N ILE A 203 -12.05 -5.46 3.00
CA ILE A 203 -11.29 -6.56 2.42
C ILE A 203 -9.79 -6.22 2.41
N CYS A 204 -8.96 -7.21 2.67
CA CYS A 204 -7.52 -7.12 2.50
C CYS A 204 -7.07 -7.95 1.30
N PHE A 205 -6.16 -7.40 0.50
CA PHE A 205 -5.57 -8.10 -0.64
C PHE A 205 -4.19 -7.53 -0.99
N GLY A 206 -3.42 -8.32 -1.72
CA GLY A 206 -2.15 -7.90 -2.30
C GLY A 206 -2.32 -7.41 -3.73
N ILE A 207 -1.41 -6.53 -4.16
CA ILE A 207 -1.31 -6.10 -5.55
C ILE A 207 0.14 -6.24 -6.04
N HIS A 208 0.31 -6.87 -7.20
CA HIS A 208 1.56 -6.89 -7.95
C HIS A 208 1.46 -5.84 -9.07
N PRO A 209 2.22 -4.75 -9.01
CA PRO A 209 2.07 -3.63 -9.94
C PRO A 209 2.76 -3.85 -11.30
N GLY A 210 3.34 -5.02 -11.56
CA GLY A 210 4.28 -5.23 -12.66
C GLY A 210 5.67 -4.65 -12.34
N THR A 211 6.53 -4.56 -13.34
CA THR A 211 7.83 -3.89 -13.19
C THR A 211 7.66 -2.41 -13.44
N VAL A 212 7.74 -1.62 -12.38
CA VAL A 212 7.57 -0.16 -12.41
C VAL A 212 8.94 0.52 -12.38
N LYS A 213 9.16 1.52 -13.22
CA LYS A 213 10.40 2.32 -13.24
C LYS A 213 10.58 3.10 -11.95
N THR A 214 11.26 2.48 -10.99
CA THR A 214 11.56 3.01 -9.65
C THR A 214 12.99 2.64 -9.27
N ASP A 215 13.51 3.23 -8.21
CA ASP A 215 14.83 2.87 -7.69
C ASP A 215 14.94 1.38 -7.34
N LEU A 216 13.86 0.77 -6.85
CA LEU A 216 13.81 -0.65 -6.49
C LEU A 216 14.06 -1.58 -7.68
N SER A 217 13.66 -1.20 -8.89
CA SER A 217 13.75 -2.03 -10.09
C SER A 217 14.84 -1.60 -11.06
N ARG A 218 15.57 -0.52 -10.75
CA ARG A 218 16.50 0.15 -11.70
C ARG A 218 17.52 -0.81 -12.32
N GLU A 219 18.08 -1.70 -11.53
CA GLU A 219 19.11 -2.66 -11.98
C GLU A 219 18.58 -3.70 -12.99
N PHE A 220 17.26 -3.82 -13.13
CA PHE A 220 16.63 -4.85 -13.96
C PHE A 220 16.00 -4.32 -15.24
N TRP A 221 15.98 -3.00 -15.47
CA TRP A 221 15.26 -2.39 -16.59
C TRP A 221 15.70 -2.89 -17.96
N GLU A 222 17.00 -3.12 -18.14
CA GLU A 222 17.56 -3.61 -19.41
C GLU A 222 17.05 -5.02 -19.79
N GLY A 223 16.74 -5.85 -18.79
CA GLY A 223 16.25 -7.21 -18.98
C GLY A 223 14.72 -7.31 -19.12
N VAL A 224 13.99 -6.20 -18.94
CA VAL A 224 12.53 -6.20 -18.99
C VAL A 224 12.04 -5.75 -20.37
N PRO A 225 11.13 -6.50 -21.04
CA PRO A 225 10.50 -6.03 -22.27
C PRO A 225 9.88 -4.65 -22.10
N LYS A 226 10.02 -3.77 -23.09
CA LYS A 226 9.56 -2.37 -22.99
C LYS A 226 8.08 -2.23 -22.68
N ASP A 227 7.26 -3.15 -23.18
CA ASP A 227 5.81 -3.23 -22.94
C ASP A 227 5.44 -3.73 -21.54
N LYS A 228 6.43 -4.22 -20.76
CA LYS A 228 6.28 -4.70 -19.38
C LYS A 228 7.00 -3.84 -18.35
N LEU A 229 7.66 -2.78 -18.78
CA LEU A 229 8.33 -1.81 -17.93
C LEU A 229 7.51 -0.52 -17.87
N PHE A 230 6.80 -0.32 -16.77
CA PHE A 230 5.78 0.71 -16.65
C PHE A 230 6.31 2.00 -16.03
N GLU A 231 5.86 3.13 -16.55
CA GLU A 231 5.98 4.40 -15.84
C GLU A 231 5.13 4.38 -14.57
N PRO A 232 5.56 5.05 -13.48
CA PRO A 232 4.83 5.05 -12.21
C PRO A 232 3.38 5.51 -12.33
N SER A 233 3.11 6.51 -13.16
CA SER A 233 1.75 7.03 -13.40
C SER A 233 0.85 6.00 -14.08
N TYR A 234 1.35 5.33 -15.12
CA TYR A 234 0.63 4.25 -15.80
C TYR A 234 0.37 3.07 -14.88
N ALA A 235 1.38 2.64 -14.11
CA ALA A 235 1.22 1.56 -13.15
C ALA A 235 0.18 1.90 -12.07
N ALA A 236 0.19 3.15 -11.57
CA ALA A 236 -0.79 3.61 -10.59
C ALA A 236 -2.21 3.58 -11.16
N GLU A 237 -2.41 4.05 -12.39
CA GLU A 237 -3.71 3.99 -13.06
C GLU A 237 -4.22 2.55 -13.18
N LYS A 238 -3.39 1.63 -13.71
CA LYS A 238 -3.75 0.21 -13.87
C LYS A 238 -4.06 -0.46 -12.54
N VAL A 239 -3.21 -0.25 -11.53
CA VAL A 239 -3.43 -0.77 -10.18
C VAL A 239 -4.75 -0.25 -9.60
N MET A 240 -5.03 1.04 -9.73
CA MET A 240 -6.26 1.62 -9.18
C MET A 240 -7.51 1.16 -9.93
N GLN A 241 -7.45 0.92 -11.25
CA GLN A 241 -8.53 0.28 -12.01
C GLN A 241 -8.83 -1.12 -11.45
N VAL A 242 -7.79 -1.95 -11.22
CA VAL A 242 -7.96 -3.26 -10.60
C VAL A 242 -8.55 -3.13 -9.19
N VAL A 243 -7.97 -2.28 -8.35
CA VAL A 243 -8.44 -2.04 -6.98
C VAL A 243 -9.92 -1.66 -6.94
N GLN A 244 -10.40 -0.82 -7.86
CA GLN A 244 -11.81 -0.43 -7.94
C GLN A 244 -12.73 -1.61 -8.23
N GLY A 245 -12.32 -2.54 -9.10
CA GLY A 245 -13.11 -3.72 -9.48
C GLY A 245 -13.14 -4.84 -8.44
N LEU A 246 -12.20 -4.86 -7.49
CA LEU A 246 -12.13 -5.94 -6.49
C LEU A 246 -13.23 -5.79 -5.43
N ASN A 247 -13.82 -6.92 -5.05
CA ASN A 247 -14.90 -7.03 -4.08
C ASN A 247 -14.70 -8.26 -3.16
N GLU A 248 -15.71 -8.65 -2.38
CA GLU A 248 -15.62 -9.77 -1.42
C GLU A 248 -15.17 -11.10 -2.01
N LYS A 249 -15.41 -11.38 -3.30
CA LYS A 249 -14.98 -12.61 -3.97
C LYS A 249 -13.47 -12.66 -4.19
N HIS A 250 -12.81 -11.51 -4.11
CA HIS A 250 -11.39 -11.32 -4.44
C HIS A 250 -10.49 -11.19 -3.20
N ARG A 251 -11.07 -11.27 -2.01
CA ARG A 251 -10.40 -11.01 -0.73
C ARG A 251 -9.31 -12.01 -0.38
N GLY A 252 -8.29 -11.57 0.34
CA GLY A 252 -7.22 -12.42 0.89
C GLY A 252 -6.30 -13.05 -0.15
N LYS A 253 -6.25 -12.49 -1.36
CA LYS A 253 -5.45 -12.97 -2.50
C LYS A 253 -4.53 -11.88 -3.00
N VAL A 254 -3.63 -12.22 -3.92
CA VAL A 254 -2.76 -11.28 -4.62
C VAL A 254 -3.22 -11.17 -6.07
N TRP A 255 -3.38 -9.95 -6.56
CA TRP A 255 -3.81 -9.63 -7.92
C TRP A 255 -2.71 -8.88 -8.66
N ASP A 256 -2.54 -9.11 -9.94
CA ASP A 256 -1.59 -8.34 -10.73
C ASP A 256 -2.25 -7.07 -11.32
N TRP A 257 -1.43 -6.23 -11.91
CA TRP A 257 -1.82 -4.98 -12.57
C TRP A 257 -2.84 -5.15 -13.70
N ALA A 258 -2.99 -6.37 -14.24
CA ALA A 258 -3.98 -6.72 -15.27
C ALA A 258 -5.25 -7.37 -14.69
N GLY A 259 -5.38 -7.45 -13.36
CA GLY A 259 -6.52 -8.05 -12.68
C GLY A 259 -6.52 -9.58 -12.66
N LYS A 260 -5.37 -10.21 -12.93
CA LYS A 260 -5.22 -11.67 -12.83
C LYS A 260 -4.74 -12.05 -11.43
N GLU A 261 -5.27 -13.16 -10.90
CA GLU A 261 -4.80 -13.71 -9.64
C GLU A 261 -3.37 -14.21 -9.79
N VAL A 262 -2.50 -13.84 -8.85
CA VAL A 262 -1.16 -14.41 -8.72
C VAL A 262 -1.30 -15.70 -7.92
N PRO A 263 -0.82 -16.86 -8.42
CA PRO A 263 -0.86 -18.12 -7.69
C PRO A 263 -0.17 -18.03 -6.33
N SER A 264 -0.59 -18.85 -5.37
CA SER A 264 0.01 -18.92 -4.01
C SER A 264 1.31 -19.74 -3.98
#